data_7560181905b9840e8ca9401543897bfb
#
_entry.id   7560181905b9840e8ca9401543897bfb
#
_cell.length_a   1.000
_cell.length_b   1.000
_cell.length_c   1.000
_cell.angle_alpha   90.00
_cell.angle_beta   90.00
_cell.angle_gamma   90.00
#
_symmetry.space_group_name_H-M   'P 1'
#
loop_
_entity.id
_entity.type
_entity.pdbx_description
1 polymer ?
#
loop_
_entity_poly.entity_id
_entity_poly.type
_entity_poly.pdbx_seq_one_letter_code
_entity_poly.pdbx_strand_id
1 'polypeptide(L)'
;MTALALHATGINHRYGKQQALIDIAFSLPAGTRCGLIGPDGAGKSSLLGLIAGVKKLQAGQLEVLGGSIEDRRHRNSLYPRIAFMPQGLGGNLYPELSISENIRFFATLFGLSRADCEQRMHNLLLATDLARFAERPAGKLSGGMKQKLGLCCALIHDPDLLILDEPTTGVDPLSRRRFWE
;
A
#
# COMPACT_ATOMS: atom_id res chain seq x y z
N MET A 1 5.57 13.47 -23.79
CA MET A 1 4.62 12.40 -23.44
C MET A 1 4.71 12.22 -21.94
N THR A 2 3.58 12.26 -21.23
CA THR A 2 3.55 12.07 -19.77
C THR A 2 3.89 10.61 -19.48
N ALA A 3 4.85 10.37 -18.58
CA ALA A 3 5.20 9.01 -18.16
C ALA A 3 3.99 8.32 -17.50
N LEU A 4 3.73 7.06 -17.83
CA LEU A 4 2.68 6.28 -17.19
C LEU A 4 3.22 5.60 -15.93
N ALA A 5 2.45 5.67 -14.84
CA ALA A 5 2.70 4.88 -13.65
C ALA A 5 2.20 3.44 -13.84
N LEU A 6 1.04 3.29 -14.50
CA LEU A 6 0.41 1.99 -14.77
C LEU A 6 -0.13 1.96 -16.20
N HIS A 7 0.04 0.81 -16.86
CA HIS A 7 -0.65 0.49 -18.09
C HIS A 7 -1.10 -0.97 -18.08
N ALA A 8 -2.38 -1.20 -18.29
CA ALA A 8 -2.99 -2.51 -18.26
C ALA A 8 -3.82 -2.74 -19.51
N THR A 9 -3.72 -3.94 -20.10
CA THR A 9 -4.48 -4.33 -21.29
C THR A 9 -4.90 -5.79 -21.15
N GLY A 10 -6.21 -6.05 -21.31
CA GLY A 10 -6.77 -7.41 -21.37
C GLY A 10 -6.55 -8.23 -20.10
N ILE A 11 -6.49 -7.59 -18.91
CA ILE A 11 -6.23 -8.29 -17.66
C ILE A 11 -7.42 -9.20 -17.33
N ASN A 12 -7.12 -10.50 -17.20
CA ASN A 12 -8.06 -11.49 -16.73
C ASN A 12 -7.50 -12.22 -15.52
N HIS A 13 -8.33 -12.46 -14.52
CA HIS A 13 -7.95 -13.19 -13.31
C HIS A 13 -9.11 -14.00 -12.75
N ARG A 14 -8.84 -15.24 -12.33
CA ARG A 14 -9.83 -16.14 -11.76
C ARG A 14 -9.32 -16.88 -10.52
N TYR A 15 -10.24 -17.22 -9.64
CA TYR A 15 -10.04 -18.09 -8.51
C TYR A 15 -10.85 -19.39 -8.70
N GLY A 16 -10.16 -20.47 -9.07
CA GLY A 16 -10.83 -21.70 -9.47
C GLY A 16 -11.80 -21.46 -10.65
N LYS A 17 -13.11 -21.62 -10.44
CA LYS A 17 -14.14 -21.37 -11.45
C LYS A 17 -14.67 -19.93 -11.46
N GLN A 18 -14.43 -19.14 -10.41
CA GLN A 18 -14.94 -17.78 -10.29
C GLN A 18 -14.01 -16.79 -10.98
N GLN A 19 -14.53 -16.04 -11.95
CA GLN A 19 -13.81 -14.95 -12.61
C GLN A 19 -13.91 -13.68 -11.77
N ALA A 20 -12.76 -13.12 -11.41
CA ALA A 20 -12.64 -11.92 -10.58
C ALA A 20 -12.35 -10.66 -11.41
N LEU A 21 -11.61 -10.81 -12.52
CA LEU A 21 -11.33 -9.72 -13.46
C LEU A 21 -11.59 -10.23 -14.88
N ILE A 22 -12.24 -9.40 -15.70
CA ILE A 22 -12.62 -9.73 -17.07
C ILE A 22 -12.21 -8.57 -17.97
N ASP A 23 -11.22 -8.77 -18.82
CA ASP A 23 -10.78 -7.85 -19.87
C ASP A 23 -10.55 -6.41 -19.37
N ILE A 24 -9.87 -6.27 -18.23
CA ILE A 24 -9.59 -4.95 -17.63
C ILE A 24 -8.49 -4.26 -18.41
N ALA A 25 -8.77 -3.02 -18.86
CA ALA A 25 -7.81 -2.17 -19.54
C ALA A 25 -7.89 -0.74 -19.01
N PHE A 26 -6.73 -0.13 -18.69
CA PHE A 26 -6.62 1.26 -18.26
C PHE A 26 -5.18 1.75 -18.32
N SER A 27 -5.02 3.07 -18.27
CA SER A 27 -3.72 3.74 -18.13
C SER A 27 -3.81 4.80 -17.05
N LEU A 28 -2.79 4.91 -16.20
CA LEU A 28 -2.68 5.90 -15.14
C LEU A 28 -1.38 6.70 -15.29
N PRO A 29 -1.45 8.01 -15.53
CA PRO A 29 -0.26 8.86 -15.58
C PRO A 29 0.47 8.92 -14.23
N ALA A 30 1.79 9.10 -14.26
CA ALA A 30 2.57 9.35 -13.05
C ALA A 30 2.13 10.65 -12.36
N GLY A 31 2.24 10.69 -11.02
CA GLY A 31 1.87 11.85 -10.21
C GLY A 31 0.36 12.06 -10.05
N THR A 32 -0.47 11.08 -10.46
CA THR A 32 -1.93 11.16 -10.28
C THR A 32 -2.42 10.39 -9.07
N ARG A 33 -3.58 10.80 -8.54
CA ARG A 33 -4.33 10.05 -7.53
C ARG A 33 -5.54 9.42 -8.20
N CYS A 34 -5.74 8.12 -7.99
CA CYS A 34 -6.84 7.37 -8.59
C CYS A 34 -7.63 6.60 -7.52
N GLY A 35 -8.95 6.72 -7.55
CA GLY A 35 -9.85 5.91 -6.73
C GLY A 35 -10.46 4.77 -7.54
N LEU A 36 -10.30 3.53 -7.04
CA LEU A 36 -10.96 2.35 -7.60
C LEU A 36 -12.25 2.08 -6.82
N ILE A 37 -13.39 2.31 -7.45
CA ILE A 37 -14.72 2.24 -6.83
C ILE A 37 -15.51 1.07 -7.45
N GLY A 38 -16.26 0.37 -6.64
CA GLY A 38 -17.11 -0.73 -7.06
C GLY A 38 -17.65 -1.53 -5.88
N PRO A 39 -18.65 -2.41 -6.09
CA PRO A 39 -19.25 -3.23 -5.03
C PRO A 39 -18.23 -4.23 -4.45
N ASP A 40 -18.60 -4.83 -3.31
CA ASP A 40 -17.80 -5.91 -2.74
C ASP A 40 -17.78 -7.11 -3.69
N GLY A 41 -16.62 -7.77 -3.78
CA GLY A 41 -16.42 -8.88 -4.71
C GLY A 41 -16.16 -8.48 -6.17
N ALA A 42 -16.17 -7.18 -6.54
CA ALA A 42 -15.91 -6.72 -7.91
C ALA A 42 -14.45 -6.91 -8.40
N GLY A 43 -13.57 -7.51 -7.59
CA GLY A 43 -12.18 -7.76 -7.98
C GLY A 43 -11.19 -6.65 -7.66
N LYS A 44 -11.59 -5.59 -6.93
CA LYS A 44 -10.73 -4.45 -6.56
C LYS A 44 -9.41 -4.91 -5.93
N SER A 45 -9.46 -5.68 -4.85
CA SER A 45 -8.27 -6.22 -4.15
C SER A 45 -7.46 -7.18 -5.03
N SER A 46 -8.09 -7.84 -5.99
CA SER A 46 -7.38 -8.69 -6.97
C SER A 46 -6.55 -7.85 -7.91
N LEU A 47 -7.11 -6.77 -8.45
CA LEU A 47 -6.42 -5.84 -9.33
C LEU A 47 -5.27 -5.15 -8.58
N LEU A 48 -5.53 -4.61 -7.37
CA LEU A 48 -4.51 -3.97 -6.55
C LEU A 48 -3.35 -4.93 -6.21
N GLY A 49 -3.67 -6.20 -5.90
CA GLY A 49 -2.66 -7.22 -5.64
C GLY A 49 -1.84 -7.61 -6.86
N LEU A 50 -2.40 -7.54 -8.09
CA LEU A 50 -1.64 -7.70 -9.33
C LEU A 50 -0.68 -6.53 -9.54
N ILE A 51 -1.15 -5.30 -9.37
CA ILE A 51 -0.33 -4.08 -9.51
C ILE A 51 0.82 -4.09 -8.50
N ALA A 52 0.55 -4.49 -7.25
CA ALA A 52 1.57 -4.61 -6.21
C ALA A 52 2.55 -5.78 -6.41
N GLY A 53 2.32 -6.65 -7.39
CA GLY A 53 3.16 -7.83 -7.65
C GLY A 53 3.02 -8.96 -6.63
N VAL A 54 2.05 -8.87 -5.70
CA VAL A 54 1.78 -9.93 -4.71
C VAL A 54 0.90 -11.05 -5.26
N LYS A 55 0.25 -10.80 -6.43
CA LYS A 55 -0.48 -11.82 -7.18
C LYS A 55 0.16 -12.02 -8.55
N LYS A 56 0.12 -13.28 -9.04
CA LYS A 56 0.63 -13.62 -10.37
C LYS A 56 -0.37 -13.20 -11.43
N LEU A 57 0.09 -12.50 -12.48
CA LEU A 57 -0.71 -12.22 -13.67
C LEU A 57 -1.04 -13.55 -14.36
N GLN A 58 -2.31 -13.75 -14.74
CA GLN A 58 -2.78 -14.96 -15.39
C GLN A 58 -2.97 -14.76 -16.90
N ALA A 59 -3.46 -13.59 -17.31
CA ALA A 59 -3.61 -13.21 -18.72
C ALA A 59 -3.68 -11.69 -18.87
N GLY A 60 -3.34 -11.18 -20.04
CA GLY A 60 -3.22 -9.76 -20.36
C GLY A 60 -1.80 -9.24 -20.19
N GLN A 61 -1.65 -7.93 -20.20
CA GLN A 61 -0.37 -7.23 -20.02
C GLN A 61 -0.52 -6.18 -18.93
N LEU A 62 0.45 -6.10 -18.02
CA LEU A 62 0.49 -5.13 -16.94
C LEU A 62 1.90 -4.55 -16.83
N GLU A 63 2.01 -3.25 -17.09
CA GLU A 63 3.21 -2.48 -16.88
C GLU A 63 3.05 -1.60 -15.65
N VAL A 64 4.05 -1.59 -14.78
CA VAL A 64 4.10 -0.83 -13.54
C VAL A 64 5.42 -0.07 -13.48
N LEU A 65 5.36 1.25 -13.32
CA LEU A 65 6.52 2.15 -13.26
C LEU A 65 7.53 1.91 -14.41
N GLY A 66 7.00 1.74 -15.62
CA GLY A 66 7.77 1.69 -16.87
C GLY A 66 8.29 0.32 -17.30
N GLY A 67 7.76 -0.78 -16.76
CA GLY A 67 8.10 -2.10 -17.24
C GLY A 67 7.09 -3.18 -16.87
N SER A 68 7.19 -4.33 -17.55
CA SER A 68 6.27 -5.45 -17.37
C SER A 68 6.47 -6.13 -16.02
N ILE A 69 5.36 -6.39 -15.32
CA ILE A 69 5.37 -7.12 -14.05
C ILE A 69 5.71 -8.62 -14.23
N GLU A 70 5.65 -9.15 -15.45
CA GLU A 70 6.05 -10.51 -15.77
C GLU A 70 7.56 -10.66 -15.85
N ASP A 71 8.29 -9.58 -16.21
CA ASP A 71 9.75 -9.60 -16.14
C ASP A 71 10.19 -9.65 -14.67
N ARG A 72 10.87 -10.75 -14.32
CA ARG A 72 11.36 -10.99 -12.97
C ARG A 72 12.35 -9.92 -12.49
N ARG A 73 13.21 -9.42 -13.38
CA ARG A 73 14.21 -8.40 -13.03
C ARG A 73 13.51 -7.09 -12.71
N HIS A 74 12.61 -6.66 -13.60
CA HIS A 74 11.81 -5.45 -13.38
C HIS A 74 10.96 -5.58 -12.11
N ARG A 75 10.21 -6.66 -11.94
CA ARG A 75 9.39 -6.89 -10.74
C ARG A 75 10.21 -6.82 -9.44
N ASN A 76 11.41 -7.39 -9.41
CA ASN A 76 12.28 -7.30 -8.24
C ASN A 76 12.74 -5.86 -7.96
N SER A 77 12.92 -5.03 -8.98
CA SER A 77 13.27 -3.61 -8.83
C SER A 77 12.09 -2.75 -8.34
N LEU A 78 10.86 -3.26 -8.44
CA LEU A 78 9.66 -2.55 -7.98
C LEU A 78 9.45 -2.63 -6.47
N TYR A 79 9.88 -3.72 -5.81
CA TYR A 79 9.59 -3.91 -4.38
C TYR A 79 10.00 -2.75 -3.47
N PRO A 80 11.18 -2.12 -3.61
CA PRO A 80 11.54 -0.95 -2.81
C PRO A 80 10.83 0.34 -3.26
N ARG A 81 10.12 0.34 -4.38
CA ARG A 81 9.46 1.50 -4.99
C ARG A 81 7.94 1.50 -4.82
N ILE A 82 7.37 0.39 -4.33
CA ILE A 82 5.93 0.23 -4.14
C ILE A 82 5.63 0.04 -2.66
N ALA A 83 4.66 0.78 -2.14
CA ALA A 83 4.02 0.46 -0.87
C ALA A 83 2.64 -0.13 -1.13
N PHE A 84 2.35 -1.26 -0.53
CA PHE A 84 1.04 -1.90 -0.57
C PHE A 84 0.48 -2.09 0.83
N MET A 85 -0.65 -1.46 1.10
CA MET A 85 -1.41 -1.63 2.34
C MET A 85 -2.67 -2.46 2.02
N PRO A 86 -2.64 -3.78 2.30
CA PRO A 86 -3.79 -4.65 2.05
C PRO A 86 -4.93 -4.36 3.03
N GLN A 87 -6.12 -4.82 2.68
CA GLN A 87 -7.31 -4.75 3.53
C GLN A 87 -7.06 -5.41 4.89
N GLY A 88 -7.55 -4.79 5.96
CA GLY A 88 -7.49 -5.31 7.32
C GLY A 88 -6.79 -4.38 8.31
N LEU A 89 -7.25 -4.42 9.57
CA LEU A 89 -6.74 -3.58 10.65
C LEU A 89 -5.40 -4.10 11.17
N GLY A 90 -4.30 -3.54 10.65
CA GLY A 90 -2.98 -3.78 11.24
C GLY A 90 -2.47 -5.22 11.12
N GLY A 91 -2.94 -5.99 10.12
CA GLY A 91 -2.50 -7.36 9.92
C GLY A 91 -0.99 -7.54 9.63
N ASN A 92 -0.32 -6.45 9.29
CA ASN A 92 1.13 -6.39 9.07
C ASN A 92 1.89 -5.69 10.22
N LEU A 93 1.21 -5.31 11.30
CA LEU A 93 1.85 -4.67 12.47
C LEU A 93 2.22 -5.73 13.52
N TYR A 94 3.28 -5.46 14.24
CA TYR A 94 3.73 -6.25 15.40
C TYR A 94 3.08 -5.68 16.66
N PRO A 95 2.09 -6.36 17.27
CA PRO A 95 1.29 -5.80 18.35
C PRO A 95 2.08 -5.55 19.64
N GLU A 96 3.17 -6.29 19.86
CA GLU A 96 4.06 -6.15 21.02
C GLU A 96 5.00 -4.95 20.90
N LEU A 97 5.33 -4.55 19.66
CA LEU A 97 6.20 -3.41 19.40
C LEU A 97 5.43 -2.10 19.53
N SER A 98 6.12 -1.06 20.00
CA SER A 98 5.62 0.31 19.99
C SER A 98 5.41 0.85 18.56
N ILE A 99 4.76 2.00 18.43
CA ILE A 99 4.63 2.70 17.15
C ILE A 99 6.00 2.94 16.53
N SER A 100 6.94 3.52 17.30
CA SER A 100 8.29 3.81 16.83
C SER A 100 9.04 2.55 16.40
N GLU A 101 8.95 1.48 17.17
CA GLU A 101 9.61 0.20 16.86
C GLU A 101 9.04 -0.45 15.60
N ASN A 102 7.71 -0.42 15.40
CA ASN A 102 7.10 -0.89 14.15
C ASN A 102 7.66 -0.13 12.94
N ILE A 103 7.71 1.21 13.00
CA ILE A 103 8.21 2.03 11.89
C ILE A 103 9.70 1.73 11.63
N ARG A 104 10.54 1.64 12.69
CA ARG A 104 11.96 1.30 12.57
C ARG A 104 12.19 -0.08 11.97
N PHE A 105 11.34 -1.06 12.31
CA PHE A 105 11.40 -2.39 11.71
C PHE A 105 11.26 -2.33 10.19
N PHE A 106 10.22 -1.63 9.68
CA PHE A 106 10.03 -1.48 8.23
C PHE A 106 11.15 -0.66 7.59
N ALA A 107 11.60 0.44 8.23
CA ALA A 107 12.74 1.22 7.73
C ALA A 107 14.00 0.36 7.57
N THR A 108 14.28 -0.52 8.53
CA THR A 108 15.41 -1.45 8.47
C THR A 108 15.24 -2.47 7.34
N LEU A 109 14.02 -3.00 7.16
CA LEU A 109 13.70 -3.94 6.08
C LEU A 109 13.99 -3.35 4.68
N PHE A 110 13.74 -2.05 4.51
CA PHE A 110 14.03 -1.32 3.28
C PHE A 110 15.46 -0.71 3.23
N GLY A 111 16.30 -0.98 4.23
CA GLY A 111 17.72 -0.58 4.23
C GLY A 111 17.95 0.91 4.48
N LEU A 112 17.02 1.61 5.13
CA LEU A 112 17.21 3.03 5.48
C LEU A 112 18.34 3.19 6.50
N SER A 113 19.10 4.27 6.36
CA SER A 113 20.03 4.70 7.40
C SER A 113 19.28 5.10 8.69
N ARG A 114 19.95 5.03 9.84
CA ARG A 114 19.33 5.44 11.11
C ARG A 114 18.89 6.90 11.08
N ALA A 115 19.69 7.79 10.48
CA ALA A 115 19.38 9.21 10.38
C ALA A 115 18.14 9.47 9.53
N ASP A 116 18.05 8.85 8.34
CA ASP A 116 16.88 8.96 7.45
C ASP A 116 15.62 8.38 8.11
N CYS A 117 15.75 7.24 8.78
CA CYS A 117 14.67 6.62 9.52
C CYS A 117 14.09 7.57 10.59
N GLU A 118 14.94 8.12 11.46
CA GLU A 118 14.47 9.00 12.54
C GLU A 118 13.84 10.29 12.00
N GLN A 119 14.41 10.89 10.95
CA GLN A 119 13.85 12.09 10.34
C GLN A 119 12.50 11.83 9.68
N ARG A 120 12.40 10.77 8.85
CA ARG A 120 11.14 10.42 8.16
C ARG A 120 10.07 10.00 9.16
N MET A 121 10.43 9.18 10.15
CA MET A 121 9.53 8.76 11.22
C MET A 121 8.97 9.96 11.98
N HIS A 122 9.80 10.93 12.36
CA HIS A 122 9.37 12.16 13.03
C HIS A 122 8.30 12.89 12.21
N ASN A 123 8.53 13.09 10.91
CA ASN A 123 7.60 13.77 10.01
C ASN A 123 6.28 13.00 9.87
N LEU A 124 6.33 11.67 9.70
CA LEU A 124 5.15 10.83 9.58
C LEU A 124 4.31 10.80 10.87
N LEU A 125 4.97 10.74 12.02
CA LEU A 125 4.29 10.75 13.31
C LEU A 125 3.58 12.09 13.59
N LEU A 126 4.19 13.21 13.18
CA LEU A 126 3.55 14.54 13.26
C LEU A 126 2.33 14.62 12.31
N ALA A 127 2.51 14.24 11.05
CA ALA A 127 1.45 14.29 10.03
C ALA A 127 0.24 13.41 10.38
N THR A 128 0.45 12.33 11.13
CA THR A 128 -0.61 11.39 11.52
C THR A 128 -1.17 11.58 12.91
N ASP A 129 -0.68 12.58 13.68
CA ASP A 129 -1.05 12.79 15.07
C ASP A 129 -0.69 11.62 16.00
N LEU A 130 0.32 10.84 15.66
CA LEU A 130 0.77 9.70 16.46
C LEU A 130 1.95 10.02 17.38
N ALA A 131 2.60 11.19 17.23
CA ALA A 131 3.83 11.54 17.94
C ALA A 131 3.74 11.36 19.47
N ARG A 132 2.64 11.79 20.09
CA ARG A 132 2.41 11.64 21.55
C ARG A 132 2.22 10.20 22.03
N PHE A 133 2.07 9.26 21.09
CA PHE A 133 1.84 7.84 21.35
C PHE A 133 3.00 6.97 20.86
N ALA A 134 4.11 7.57 20.45
CA ALA A 134 5.24 6.90 19.78
C ALA A 134 5.70 5.60 20.49
N GLU A 135 5.69 5.62 21.83
CA GLU A 135 6.12 4.48 22.66
C GLU A 135 4.98 3.53 23.07
N ARG A 136 3.75 3.78 22.57
CA ARG A 136 2.62 2.89 22.88
C ARG A 136 2.68 1.63 22.02
N PRO A 137 2.53 0.43 22.62
CA PRO A 137 2.43 -0.83 21.87
C PRO A 137 1.28 -0.82 20.86
N ALA A 138 1.54 -1.33 19.65
CA ALA A 138 0.56 -1.33 18.57
C ALA A 138 -0.71 -2.13 18.93
N GLY A 139 -0.60 -3.15 19.77
CA GLY A 139 -1.74 -3.91 20.28
C GLY A 139 -2.75 -3.08 21.05
N LYS A 140 -2.30 -1.98 21.72
CA LYS A 140 -3.11 -1.07 22.53
C LYS A 140 -3.66 0.14 21.76
N LEU A 141 -3.52 0.18 20.44
CA LEU A 141 -4.02 1.25 19.59
C LEU A 141 -5.47 1.02 19.19
N SER A 142 -6.22 2.11 18.99
CA SER A 142 -7.54 2.05 18.35
C SER A 142 -7.42 1.63 16.88
N GLY A 143 -8.52 1.20 16.25
CA GLY A 143 -8.54 0.82 14.83
C GLY A 143 -7.98 1.91 13.93
N GLY A 144 -8.44 3.17 14.11
CA GLY A 144 -7.94 4.31 13.35
C GLY A 144 -6.45 4.59 13.57
N MET A 145 -5.95 4.43 14.81
CA MET A 145 -4.51 4.57 15.07
C MET A 145 -3.70 3.45 14.43
N LYS A 146 -4.19 2.22 14.41
CA LYS A 146 -3.54 1.09 13.71
C LYS A 146 -3.44 1.35 12.21
N GLN A 147 -4.49 1.90 11.59
CA GLN A 147 -4.47 2.27 10.18
C GLN A 147 -3.44 3.37 9.89
N LYS A 148 -3.40 4.42 10.72
CA LYS A 148 -2.39 5.48 10.61
C LYS A 148 -0.97 4.93 10.77
N LEU A 149 -0.75 4.03 11.73
CA LEU A 149 0.55 3.36 11.87
C LEU A 149 0.90 2.49 10.65
N GLY A 150 -0.06 1.74 10.12
CA GLY A 150 0.12 0.96 8.88
C GLY A 150 0.52 1.85 7.70
N LEU A 151 -0.10 3.03 7.58
CA LEU A 151 0.28 4.02 6.57
C LEU A 151 1.69 4.57 6.80
N CYS A 152 2.09 4.89 8.04
CA CYS A 152 3.45 5.31 8.36
C CYS A 152 4.47 4.24 7.96
N CYS A 153 4.21 2.97 8.30
CA CYS A 153 5.08 1.84 7.92
C CYS A 153 5.18 1.68 6.40
N ALA A 154 4.07 1.90 5.67
CA ALA A 154 4.05 1.83 4.21
C ALA A 154 4.81 2.98 3.55
N LEU A 155 4.83 4.17 4.15
CA LEU A 155 5.45 5.38 3.59
C LEU A 155 6.90 5.60 4.02
N ILE A 156 7.42 4.88 5.02
CA ILE A 156 8.74 5.16 5.59
C ILE A 156 9.89 5.10 4.57
N HIS A 157 9.76 4.25 3.55
CA HIS A 157 10.78 4.09 2.51
C HIS A 157 10.59 5.00 1.30
N ASP A 158 9.58 5.91 1.31
CA ASP A 158 9.31 6.90 0.27
C ASP A 158 9.02 6.26 -1.11
N PRO A 159 7.93 5.50 -1.23
CA PRO A 159 7.62 4.76 -2.44
C PRO A 159 7.19 5.66 -3.62
N ASP A 160 7.51 5.25 -4.85
CA ASP A 160 7.03 5.89 -6.08
C ASP A 160 5.54 5.62 -6.34
N LEU A 161 5.03 4.49 -5.84
CA LEU A 161 3.63 4.07 -5.98
C LEU A 161 3.07 3.58 -4.64
N LEU A 162 2.03 4.24 -4.16
CA LEU A 162 1.27 3.85 -2.97
C LEU A 162 -0.05 3.21 -3.38
N ILE A 163 -0.29 1.98 -2.92
CA ILE A 163 -1.49 1.20 -3.17
C ILE A 163 -2.19 0.96 -1.83
N LEU A 164 -3.43 1.43 -1.71
CA LEU A 164 -4.23 1.28 -0.49
C LEU A 164 -5.50 0.48 -0.82
N ASP A 165 -5.68 -0.67 -0.18
CA ASP A 165 -6.86 -1.51 -0.33
C ASP A 165 -7.77 -1.33 0.89
N GLU A 166 -8.83 -0.55 0.73
CA GLU A 166 -9.80 -0.19 1.78
C GLU A 166 -9.15 0.28 3.10
N PRO A 167 -8.25 1.28 3.06
CA PRO A 167 -7.41 1.64 4.23
C PRO A 167 -8.19 2.20 5.42
N THR A 168 -9.49 2.44 5.27
CA THR A 168 -10.36 2.98 6.34
C THR A 168 -11.48 2.04 6.75
N THR A 169 -11.45 0.79 6.31
CA THR A 169 -12.42 -0.23 6.74
C THR A 169 -12.26 -0.53 8.22
N GLY A 170 -13.38 -0.52 8.96
CA GLY A 170 -13.37 -0.69 10.42
C GLY A 170 -12.93 0.55 11.22
N VAL A 171 -12.74 1.69 10.55
CA VAL A 171 -12.45 2.98 11.20
C VAL A 171 -13.74 3.79 11.34
N ASP A 172 -13.93 4.42 12.51
CA ASP A 172 -15.10 5.27 12.76
C ASP A 172 -15.14 6.48 11.79
N PRO A 173 -16.33 7.06 11.54
CA PRO A 173 -16.50 8.12 10.51
C PRO A 173 -15.62 9.35 10.73
N LEU A 174 -15.39 9.76 11.99
CA LEU A 174 -14.57 10.94 12.31
C LEU A 174 -13.09 10.66 12.04
N SER A 175 -12.60 9.50 12.46
CA SER A 175 -11.23 9.06 12.21
C SER A 175 -10.97 8.82 10.72
N ARG A 176 -11.99 8.34 9.98
CA ARG A 176 -11.91 8.16 8.52
C ARG A 176 -11.71 9.50 7.81
N ARG A 177 -12.45 10.53 8.19
CA ARG A 177 -12.27 11.88 7.62
C ARG A 177 -10.85 12.39 7.85
N ARG A 178 -10.36 12.31 9.09
CA ARG A 178 -8.99 12.74 9.44
C ARG A 178 -7.87 11.93 8.80
N PHE A 179 -8.15 10.73 8.32
CA PHE A 179 -7.18 9.90 7.61
C PHE A 179 -6.87 10.46 6.21
N TRP A 180 -7.85 11.15 5.60
CA TRP A 180 -7.72 11.69 4.24
C TRP A 180 -7.37 13.18 4.17
N GLU A 181 -7.41 13.90 5.28
CA GLU A 181 -6.93 15.28 5.43
C GLU A 181 -5.40 15.32 5.50
#